data_6260ffbd3f85c1a49858e9b37b9f29e8
#
_entry.id   6260ffbd3f85c1a49858e9b37b9f29e8
#
_cell.length_a   1.000
_cell.length_b   1.000
_cell.length_c   1.000
_cell.angle_alpha   90.00
_cell.angle_beta   90.00
_cell.angle_gamma   90.00
#
_symmetry.space_group_name_H-M   'P 1'
#
loop_
_entity.id
_entity.type
_entity.pdbx_description
1 polymer ?
#
loop_
_entity_poly.entity_id
_entity_poly.type
_entity_poly.pdbx_seq_one_letter_code
_entity_poly.pdbx_strand_id
1 'polypeptide(L)'
;LAEDNDLNAEIAQTILERAGLFVDRVKNGIECVNKVIENPVGTYDVILMDIQMPKMDGYKATYEIRNLHDKSKSCIPIVAITANAFEEDKKKAVDAGMDGHIAKPINIEDLFVVLTDIMNKQKS
;
A
#
# COMPACT_ATOMS: atom_id res chain seq x y z
N LEU A 1 6.43 -0.27 -1.21
CA LEU A 1 6.18 1.06 -0.66
C LEU A 1 6.09 2.08 -1.79
N ALA A 2 4.93 2.67 -1.98
CA ALA A 2 4.72 3.76 -2.94
C ALA A 2 4.69 5.08 -2.17
N GLU A 3 5.74 5.87 -2.30
CA GLU A 3 5.92 7.16 -1.60
C GLU A 3 6.80 8.05 -2.47
N ASP A 4 6.28 9.23 -2.84
CA ASP A 4 6.98 10.16 -3.72
C ASP A 4 8.07 10.98 -3.03
N ASN A 5 7.92 11.25 -1.74
CA ASN A 5 8.87 12.05 -0.97
C ASN A 5 10.05 11.17 -0.52
N ASP A 6 11.26 11.51 -0.96
CA ASP A 6 12.45 10.72 -0.67
C ASP A 6 12.74 10.59 0.82
N LEU A 7 12.58 11.66 1.59
CA LEU A 7 12.83 11.64 3.03
C LEU A 7 11.80 10.75 3.75
N ASN A 8 10.52 10.90 3.42
CA ASN A 8 9.46 10.08 4.00
C ASN A 8 9.66 8.60 3.64
N ALA A 9 10.07 8.32 2.41
CA ALA A 9 10.34 6.96 1.96
C ALA A 9 11.51 6.35 2.73
N GLU A 10 12.58 7.11 2.94
CA GLU A 10 13.74 6.65 3.71
C GLU A 10 13.38 6.31 5.15
N ILE A 11 12.60 7.18 5.80
CA ILE A 11 12.13 6.97 7.17
C ILE A 11 11.27 5.71 7.25
N ALA A 12 10.29 5.59 6.36
CA ALA A 12 9.39 4.44 6.32
C ALA A 12 10.15 3.15 6.04
N GLN A 13 11.05 3.18 5.07
CA GLN A 13 11.85 2.02 4.68
C GLN A 13 12.72 1.55 5.85
N THR A 14 13.36 2.48 6.57
CA THR A 14 14.16 2.16 7.73
C THR A 14 13.34 1.46 8.82
N ILE A 15 12.15 2.00 9.11
CA ILE A 15 11.25 1.41 10.11
C ILE A 15 10.84 -0.01 9.71
N LEU A 16 10.46 -0.21 8.46
CA LEU A 16 10.00 -1.49 7.94
C LEU A 16 11.13 -2.52 7.92
N GLU A 17 12.31 -2.12 7.47
CA GLU A 17 13.47 -3.03 7.41
C GLU A 17 13.93 -3.46 8.81
N ARG A 18 13.88 -2.56 9.79
CA ARG A 18 14.18 -2.90 11.19
C ARG A 18 13.20 -3.90 11.77
N ALA A 19 11.97 -3.92 11.24
CA ALA A 19 10.96 -4.89 11.63
C ALA A 19 11.11 -6.24 10.90
N GLY A 20 12.12 -6.38 10.05
CA GLY A 20 12.39 -7.63 9.33
C GLY A 20 11.72 -7.74 7.97
N LEU A 21 11.19 -6.64 7.44
CA LEU A 21 10.52 -6.62 6.14
C LEU A 21 11.49 -6.22 5.03
N PHE A 22 11.29 -6.79 3.84
CA PHE A 22 12.02 -6.40 2.64
C PHE A 22 11.18 -5.35 1.89
N VAL A 23 11.80 -4.24 1.51
CA VAL A 23 11.07 -3.10 0.94
C VAL A 23 11.59 -2.75 -0.46
N ASP A 24 10.67 -2.77 -1.45
CA ASP A 24 10.88 -2.15 -2.75
C ASP A 24 10.12 -0.82 -2.74
N ARG A 25 10.81 0.25 -3.05
CA ARG A 25 10.20 1.58 -3.08
C ARG A 25 9.97 2.05 -4.50
N VAL A 26 8.79 2.62 -4.75
CA VAL A 26 8.48 3.35 -5.99
C VAL A 26 8.03 4.77 -5.65
N LYS A 27 8.06 5.67 -6.63
CA LYS A 27 7.85 7.10 -6.42
C LYS A 27 6.46 7.60 -6.77
N ASN A 28 5.68 6.81 -7.49
CA ASN A 28 4.32 7.21 -7.88
C ASN A 28 3.46 5.99 -8.18
N GLY A 29 2.18 6.24 -8.43
CA GLY A 29 1.22 5.17 -8.67
C GLY A 29 1.49 4.38 -9.96
N ILE A 30 1.99 5.05 -10.99
CA ILE A 30 2.31 4.38 -12.26
C ILE A 30 3.40 3.33 -12.06
N GLU A 31 4.48 3.70 -11.37
CA GLU A 31 5.55 2.76 -11.04
C GLU A 31 5.06 1.61 -10.18
N CYS A 32 4.14 1.89 -9.25
CA CYS A 32 3.56 0.86 -8.39
C CYS A 32 2.79 -0.19 -9.21
N VAL A 33 1.92 0.26 -10.09
CA VAL A 33 1.14 -0.63 -10.97
C VAL A 33 2.08 -1.47 -11.84
N ASN A 34 3.09 -0.83 -12.43
CA ASN A 34 4.06 -1.53 -13.29
C ASN A 34 4.83 -2.61 -12.52
N LYS A 35 5.23 -2.33 -11.28
CA LYS A 35 5.93 -3.32 -10.44
C LYS A 35 5.06 -4.55 -10.19
N VAL A 36 3.78 -4.35 -9.94
CA VAL A 36 2.84 -5.47 -9.74
C VAL A 36 2.71 -6.30 -11.03
N ILE A 37 2.58 -5.62 -12.17
CA ILE A 37 2.43 -6.29 -13.47
C ILE A 37 3.70 -7.08 -13.84
N GLU A 38 4.88 -6.48 -13.66
CA GLU A 38 6.15 -7.02 -14.13
C GLU A 38 6.71 -8.17 -13.29
N ASN A 39 6.30 -8.28 -12.03
CA ASN A 39 6.85 -9.26 -11.10
C ASN A 39 5.90 -10.45 -10.94
N PRO A 40 6.45 -11.66 -10.69
CA PRO A 40 5.61 -12.84 -10.47
C PRO A 40 4.71 -12.73 -9.26
N VAL A 41 3.61 -13.47 -9.25
CA VAL A 41 2.74 -13.62 -8.10
C VAL A 41 3.56 -14.09 -6.90
N GLY A 42 3.32 -13.47 -5.74
CA GLY A 42 4.05 -13.81 -4.51
C GLY A 42 5.31 -12.99 -4.29
N THR A 43 5.72 -12.14 -5.26
CA THR A 43 6.85 -11.22 -5.06
C THR A 43 6.57 -10.24 -3.94
N TYR A 44 5.35 -9.72 -3.90
CA TYR A 44 4.92 -8.75 -2.88
C TYR A 44 3.78 -9.35 -2.04
N ASP A 45 3.91 -9.23 -0.73
CA ASP A 45 2.89 -9.68 0.22
C ASP A 45 1.88 -8.59 0.52
N VAL A 46 2.29 -7.33 0.42
CA VAL A 46 1.45 -6.17 0.72
C VAL A 46 2.01 -4.95 0.01
N ILE A 47 1.12 -4.03 -0.34
CA ILE A 47 1.49 -2.72 -0.87
C ILE A 47 1.14 -1.67 0.18
N LEU A 48 2.12 -0.85 0.55
CA LEU A 48 1.90 0.35 1.36
C LEU A 48 1.85 1.53 0.40
N MET A 49 0.68 2.13 0.27
CA MET A 49 0.38 3.11 -0.79
C MET A 49 0.05 4.47 -0.21
N ASP A 50 0.94 5.45 -0.44
CA ASP A 50 0.61 6.83 -0.14
C ASP A 50 -0.53 7.27 -1.07
N ILE A 51 -1.52 7.96 -0.52
CA ILE A 51 -2.66 8.43 -1.29
C ILE A 51 -2.27 9.58 -2.21
N GLN A 52 -1.46 10.52 -1.71
CA GLN A 52 -1.08 11.72 -2.46
C GLN A 52 0.28 11.56 -3.13
N MET A 53 0.25 11.27 -4.42
CA MET A 53 1.45 11.13 -5.25
C MET A 53 1.26 11.81 -6.60
N PRO A 54 2.35 12.30 -7.24
CA PRO A 54 2.25 12.88 -8.57
C PRO A 54 1.96 11.81 -9.63
N LYS A 55 1.56 12.24 -10.81
CA LYS A 55 1.26 11.42 -11.99
C LYS A 55 0.06 10.50 -11.81
N MET A 56 0.05 9.68 -10.76
CA MET A 56 -1.06 8.80 -10.42
C MET A 56 -1.11 8.66 -8.91
N ASP A 57 -2.21 9.07 -8.29
CA ASP A 57 -2.38 8.96 -6.84
C ASP A 57 -2.67 7.53 -6.39
N GLY A 58 -2.73 7.32 -5.07
CA GLY A 58 -2.93 5.99 -4.49
C GLY A 58 -4.28 5.37 -4.81
N TYR A 59 -5.33 6.18 -4.90
CA TYR A 59 -6.67 5.68 -5.24
C TYR A 59 -6.70 5.15 -6.67
N LYS A 60 -6.16 5.90 -7.61
CA LYS A 60 -6.11 5.50 -9.02
C LYS A 60 -5.24 4.27 -9.22
N ALA A 61 -4.08 4.22 -8.56
CA ALA A 61 -3.19 3.06 -8.62
C ALA A 61 -3.90 1.81 -8.09
N THR A 62 -4.61 1.93 -6.97
CA THR A 62 -5.39 0.82 -6.41
C THR A 62 -6.45 0.33 -7.39
N TYR A 63 -7.19 1.26 -7.99
CA TYR A 63 -8.21 0.93 -8.99
C TYR A 63 -7.58 0.14 -10.15
N GLU A 64 -6.45 0.60 -10.68
CA GLU A 64 -5.76 -0.08 -11.78
C GLU A 64 -5.31 -1.49 -11.38
N ILE A 65 -4.78 -1.65 -10.16
CA ILE A 65 -4.34 -2.97 -9.66
C ILE A 65 -5.54 -3.91 -9.52
N ARG A 66 -6.66 -3.43 -8.97
CA ARG A 66 -7.86 -4.26 -8.77
C ARG A 66 -8.50 -4.69 -10.09
N ASN A 67 -8.23 -4.00 -11.18
CA ASN A 67 -8.75 -4.33 -12.51
C ASN A 67 -7.78 -5.14 -13.38
N LEU A 68 -6.67 -5.61 -12.83
CA LEU A 68 -5.76 -6.50 -13.55
C LEU A 68 -6.44 -7.83 -13.87
N HIS A 69 -6.13 -8.38 -15.04
CA HIS A 69 -6.68 -9.68 -15.46
C HIS A 69 -6.23 -10.83 -14.57
N ASP A 70 -5.00 -10.78 -14.08
CA ASP A 70 -4.46 -11.80 -13.18
C ASP A 70 -5.07 -11.63 -11.79
N LYS A 71 -5.98 -12.51 -11.42
CA LYS A 71 -6.70 -12.46 -10.15
C LYS A 71 -5.78 -12.59 -8.95
N SER A 72 -4.68 -13.30 -9.10
CA SER A 72 -3.70 -13.45 -8.02
C SER A 72 -2.98 -12.14 -7.72
N LYS A 73 -2.80 -11.29 -8.73
CA LYS A 73 -2.21 -9.96 -8.57
C LYS A 73 -3.23 -8.93 -8.15
N SER A 74 -4.46 -9.03 -8.66
CA SER A 74 -5.49 -8.02 -8.41
C SER A 74 -5.98 -8.02 -6.97
N CYS A 75 -5.79 -9.07 -6.22
CA CYS A 75 -6.24 -9.19 -4.82
C CYS A 75 -5.13 -8.96 -3.79
N ILE A 76 -3.94 -8.49 -4.20
CA ILE A 76 -2.86 -8.20 -3.27
C ILE A 76 -3.32 -7.20 -2.19
N PRO A 77 -3.00 -7.43 -0.91
CA PRO A 77 -3.38 -6.48 0.15
C PRO A 77 -2.76 -5.09 -0.09
N ILE A 78 -3.59 -4.05 0.00
CA ILE A 78 -3.15 -2.67 -0.16
C ILE A 78 -3.56 -1.88 1.08
N VAL A 79 -2.57 -1.26 1.73
CA VAL A 79 -2.76 -0.42 2.91
C VAL A 79 -2.48 1.02 2.52
N ALA A 80 -3.47 1.89 2.69
CA ALA A 80 -3.31 3.31 2.42
C ALA A 80 -2.46 3.98 3.50
N ILE A 81 -1.59 4.88 3.09
CA ILE A 81 -0.86 5.76 4.01
C ILE A 81 -1.42 7.16 3.80
N THR A 82 -1.94 7.77 4.84
CA THR A 82 -2.60 9.06 4.74
C THR A 82 -2.08 10.05 5.78
N ALA A 83 -1.97 11.32 5.38
CA ALA A 83 -1.63 12.41 6.30
C ALA A 83 -2.79 12.71 7.26
N ASN A 84 -4.02 12.38 6.87
CA ASN A 84 -5.23 12.65 7.64
C ASN A 84 -6.07 11.38 7.74
N ALA A 85 -6.45 11.01 8.97
CA ALA A 85 -7.28 9.84 9.20
C ALA A 85 -8.77 10.20 9.35
N PHE A 86 -9.26 11.11 8.48
CA PHE A 86 -10.67 11.50 8.48
C PHE A 86 -11.55 10.40 7.89
N GLU A 87 -12.79 10.33 8.33
CA GLU A 87 -13.77 9.33 7.88
C GLU A 87 -13.96 9.34 6.36
N GLU A 88 -13.92 10.52 5.73
CA GLU A 88 -14.04 10.66 4.28
C GLU A 88 -12.89 9.96 3.54
N ASP A 89 -11.66 10.09 4.06
CA ASP A 89 -10.49 9.45 3.46
C ASP A 89 -10.55 7.94 3.63
N LYS A 90 -11.03 7.47 4.77
CA LYS A 90 -11.22 6.04 5.03
C LYS A 90 -12.24 5.45 4.06
N LYS A 91 -13.35 6.16 3.82
CA LYS A 91 -14.38 5.72 2.88
C LYS A 91 -13.84 5.67 1.45
N LYS A 92 -13.10 6.69 1.03
CA LYS A 92 -12.48 6.72 -0.30
C LYS A 92 -11.52 5.56 -0.50
N ALA A 93 -10.74 5.22 0.54
CA ALA A 93 -9.81 4.10 0.48
C ALA A 93 -10.55 2.77 0.28
N VAL A 94 -11.61 2.55 1.05
CA VAL A 94 -12.43 1.34 0.91
C VAL A 94 -13.07 1.28 -0.47
N ASP A 95 -13.66 2.39 -0.94
CA ASP A 95 -14.31 2.46 -2.25
C ASP A 95 -13.34 2.20 -3.39
N ALA A 96 -12.07 2.60 -3.23
CA ALA A 96 -11.03 2.34 -4.23
C ALA A 96 -10.56 0.89 -4.25
N GLY A 97 -10.86 0.12 -3.20
CA GLY A 97 -10.44 -1.27 -3.09
C GLY A 97 -9.27 -1.53 -2.16
N MET A 98 -8.94 -0.57 -1.30
CA MET A 98 -7.90 -0.74 -0.29
C MET A 98 -8.40 -1.56 0.88
N ASP A 99 -7.48 -2.33 1.50
CA ASP A 99 -7.82 -3.26 2.58
C ASP A 99 -7.67 -2.66 3.97
N GLY A 100 -6.91 -1.57 4.09
CA GLY A 100 -6.69 -0.90 5.37
C GLY A 100 -6.05 0.46 5.17
N HIS A 101 -5.80 1.14 6.27
CA HIS A 101 -5.18 2.46 6.24
C HIS A 101 -4.39 2.70 7.52
N ILE A 102 -3.32 3.47 7.40
CA ILE A 102 -2.53 3.96 8.55
C ILE A 102 -2.25 5.44 8.32
N ALA A 103 -2.13 6.18 9.43
CA ALA A 103 -1.81 7.60 9.38
C ALA A 103 -0.30 7.82 9.42
N LYS A 104 0.15 8.91 8.78
CA LYS A 104 1.55 9.35 8.90
C LYS A 104 1.77 10.05 10.25
N PRO A 105 2.96 9.91 10.85
CA PRO A 105 4.09 9.07 10.44
C PRO A 105 3.81 7.59 10.66
N ILE A 106 4.46 6.73 9.86
CA ILE A 106 4.26 5.28 9.97
C ILE A 106 4.70 4.80 11.35
N ASN A 107 3.79 4.10 12.03
CA ASN A 107 4.05 3.45 13.31
C ASN A 107 3.99 1.94 13.07
N ILE A 108 5.06 1.23 13.44
CA ILE A 108 5.15 -0.21 13.15
C ILE A 108 4.07 -1.01 13.90
N GLU A 109 3.69 -0.59 15.09
CA GLU A 109 2.64 -1.26 15.86
C GLU A 109 1.28 -1.17 15.16
N ASP A 110 0.94 0.03 14.66
CA ASP A 110 -0.29 0.25 13.91
C ASP A 110 -0.29 -0.58 12.61
N LEU A 111 0.84 -0.62 11.93
CA LEU A 111 0.98 -1.41 10.71
C LEU A 111 0.76 -2.90 10.98
N PHE A 112 1.34 -3.44 12.04
CA PHE A 112 1.17 -4.85 12.38
C PHE A 112 -0.28 -5.19 12.76
N VAL A 113 -0.99 -4.28 13.43
CA VAL A 113 -2.42 -4.46 13.71
C VAL A 113 -3.21 -4.57 12.40
N VAL A 114 -2.98 -3.66 11.46
CA VAL A 114 -3.67 -3.66 10.16
C VAL A 114 -3.34 -4.92 9.37
N LEU A 115 -2.06 -5.31 9.31
CA LEU A 115 -1.64 -6.51 8.60
C LEU A 115 -2.23 -7.77 9.21
N THR A 116 -2.31 -7.85 10.53
CA THR A 116 -2.93 -8.98 11.22
C THR A 116 -4.40 -9.10 10.86
N ASP A 117 -5.13 -7.98 10.85
CA ASP A 117 -6.54 -7.95 10.47
C ASP A 117 -6.75 -8.43 9.02
N ILE A 118 -5.90 -7.97 8.11
CA ILE A 118 -5.97 -8.37 6.69
C ILE A 118 -5.72 -9.88 6.55
N MET A 119 -4.69 -10.39 7.21
CA MET A 119 -4.35 -11.82 7.17
C MET A 119 -5.47 -12.68 7.75
N ASN A 120 -6.09 -12.24 8.83
CA ASN A 120 -7.21 -12.97 9.44
C ASN A 120 -8.42 -13.02 8.51
N LYS A 121 -8.71 -11.94 7.79
CA LYS A 121 -9.80 -11.90 6.81
C LYS A 121 -9.54 -12.85 5.63
N GLN A 122 -8.28 -12.98 5.21
CA GLN A 122 -7.92 -13.88 4.11
C GLN A 122 -8.05 -15.35 4.47
N LYS A 123 -7.96 -15.68 5.75
CA LYS A 123 -8.08 -17.06 6.25
C LYS A 123 -9.51 -17.53 6.45
N SER A 124 -10.46 -16.62 6.42
CA SER A 124 -11.86 -16.94 6.69
C SER A 124 -12.65 -17.26 5.43
#